data_11dffce40fce8815f49a496f66cd8a9b
#
_entry.id   11dffce40fce8815f49a496f66cd8a9b
#
_cell.length_a   1.000
_cell.length_b   1.000
_cell.length_c   1.000
_cell.angle_alpha   90.00
_cell.angle_beta   90.00
_cell.angle_gamma   90.00
#
_symmetry.space_group_name_H-M   'P 1'
#
loop_
_entity.id
_entity.type
_entity.pdbx_description
1 polymer ?
#
loop_
_entity_poly.entity_id
_entity_poly.type
_entity_poly.pdbx_seq_one_letter_code
_entity_poly.pdbx_strand_id
1 'polypeptide(L)'
;MRRPAQLSVLAVMVVGLVATAVSLVACSGSDTAVPREHAYPRIALCDTVYRVVRVSSVSFEVNADAELDTRSTACDIHYPRYNATIYVGVAAIKPDSIAAHRANRLQRMALNLDGVPAHYVDVEASEGSLARLVIADGLSATPVQALYADTVNGIVVSAAAFMHDGTLMQHGPAAVDSLRPVTEALTADMIRLLRTIRPFRR
;
A
#
# COMPACT_ATOMS: atom_id res chain seq x y z
N MET A 1 -14.86 63.21 -59.72
CA MET A 1 -13.72 62.76 -58.94
C MET A 1 -14.06 62.62 -57.48
N ARG A 2 -14.58 61.48 -57.06
CA ARG A 2 -14.89 61.18 -55.66
C ARG A 2 -14.64 59.66 -55.37
N ARG A 3 -13.38 59.20 -55.37
CA ARG A 3 -13.08 57.81 -55.10
C ARG A 3 -11.98 57.52 -54.05
N PRO A 4 -11.31 58.48 -53.38
CA PRO A 4 -10.32 58.09 -52.37
C PRO A 4 -10.89 57.74 -50.99
N ALA A 5 -12.05 58.34 -50.63
CA ALA A 5 -12.59 58.16 -49.29
C ALA A 5 -13.21 56.76 -49.06
N GLN A 6 -13.74 56.09 -50.06
CA GLN A 6 -14.34 54.77 -49.96
C GLN A 6 -13.24 53.66 -49.83
N LEU A 7 -12.11 53.84 -50.48
CA LEU A 7 -10.99 52.89 -50.39
C LEU A 7 -10.34 52.92 -48.98
N SER A 8 -10.23 54.09 -48.35
CA SER A 8 -9.69 54.21 -47.01
C SER A 8 -10.63 53.60 -45.95
N VAL A 9 -11.94 53.75 -46.07
CA VAL A 9 -12.91 53.13 -45.16
C VAL A 9 -12.91 51.58 -45.29
N LEU A 10 -12.80 51.07 -46.52
CA LEU A 10 -12.73 49.64 -46.76
C LEU A 10 -11.43 49.03 -46.19
N ALA A 11 -10.30 49.73 -46.36
CA ALA A 11 -9.01 49.31 -45.79
C ALA A 11 -9.04 49.27 -44.27
N VAL A 12 -9.63 50.26 -43.60
CA VAL A 12 -9.79 50.29 -42.15
C VAL A 12 -10.71 49.16 -41.65
N MET A 13 -11.83 48.89 -42.35
CA MET A 13 -12.70 47.75 -42.00
C MET A 13 -11.99 46.39 -42.16
N VAL A 14 -11.22 46.20 -43.22
CA VAL A 14 -10.47 44.94 -43.43
C VAL A 14 -9.40 44.75 -42.36
N VAL A 15 -8.67 45.82 -42.02
CA VAL A 15 -7.66 45.75 -40.95
C VAL A 15 -8.32 45.46 -39.58
N GLY A 16 -9.46 46.07 -39.30
CA GLY A 16 -10.24 45.83 -38.09
C GLY A 16 -10.72 44.38 -38.00
N LEU A 17 -11.23 43.81 -39.13
CA LEU A 17 -11.71 42.42 -39.19
C LEU A 17 -10.60 41.40 -39.03
N VAL A 18 -9.41 41.67 -39.62
CA VAL A 18 -8.20 40.81 -39.45
C VAL A 18 -7.71 40.86 -38.04
N ALA A 19 -7.67 42.05 -37.41
CA ALA A 19 -7.21 42.21 -36.02
C ALA A 19 -8.15 41.45 -35.04
N THR A 20 -9.48 41.47 -35.24
CA THR A 20 -10.42 40.69 -34.41
C THR A 20 -10.33 39.21 -34.67
N ALA A 21 -10.10 38.77 -35.90
CA ALA A 21 -9.89 37.35 -36.21
C ALA A 21 -8.60 36.79 -35.58
N VAL A 22 -7.51 37.55 -35.58
CA VAL A 22 -6.24 37.17 -34.93
C VAL A 22 -6.41 37.08 -33.40
N SER A 23 -7.18 38.02 -32.82
CA SER A 23 -7.45 37.98 -31.37
C SER A 23 -8.27 36.76 -30.92
N LEU A 24 -9.17 36.28 -31.76
CA LEU A 24 -10.01 35.11 -31.50
C LEU A 24 -9.19 33.78 -31.60
N VAL A 25 -8.20 33.76 -32.49
CA VAL A 25 -7.31 32.57 -32.62
C VAL A 25 -6.29 32.52 -31.50
N ALA A 26 -5.86 33.63 -30.94
CA ALA A 26 -4.96 33.68 -29.81
C ALA A 26 -5.58 33.17 -28.48
N CYS A 27 -6.93 33.18 -28.37
CA CYS A 27 -7.64 32.62 -27.23
C CYS A 27 -8.00 31.13 -27.37
N SER A 28 -7.79 30.51 -28.53
CA SER A 28 -7.86 29.07 -28.69
C SER A 28 -6.52 28.41 -28.36
N GLY A 29 -5.88 28.89 -27.28
CA GLY A 29 -4.87 28.11 -26.61
C GLY A 29 -5.50 26.78 -26.29
N SER A 30 -5.03 25.70 -26.95
CA SER A 30 -5.28 24.36 -26.48
C SER A 30 -5.01 24.40 -24.98
N ASP A 31 -6.07 24.36 -24.18
CA ASP A 31 -5.97 23.83 -22.82
C ASP A 31 -5.45 22.40 -22.98
N THR A 32 -4.15 22.27 -23.24
CA THR A 32 -3.44 21.16 -22.67
C THR A 32 -3.58 21.39 -21.17
N ALA A 33 -4.73 21.00 -20.64
CA ALA A 33 -4.84 20.76 -19.22
C ALA A 33 -3.67 19.83 -18.92
N VAL A 34 -2.57 20.41 -18.45
CA VAL A 34 -1.51 19.60 -17.82
C VAL A 34 -2.28 18.79 -16.81
N PRO A 35 -2.35 17.45 -16.94
CA PRO A 35 -3.03 16.67 -15.94
C PRO A 35 -2.43 17.11 -14.61
N ARG A 36 -3.22 17.80 -13.79
CA ARG A 36 -2.79 18.05 -12.42
C ARG A 36 -2.51 16.67 -11.89
N GLU A 37 -1.26 16.40 -11.51
CA GLU A 37 -0.97 15.21 -10.74
C GLU A 37 -2.05 15.17 -9.68
N HIS A 38 -2.84 14.12 -9.69
CA HIS A 38 -3.89 13.97 -8.71
C HIS A 38 -3.18 14.05 -7.36
N ALA A 39 -3.40 15.15 -6.63
CA ALA A 39 -2.86 15.28 -5.29
C ALA A 39 -3.59 14.22 -4.47
N TYR A 40 -2.95 13.07 -4.29
CA TYR A 40 -3.45 12.04 -3.40
C TYR A 40 -3.58 12.65 -2.01
N PRO A 41 -4.68 12.36 -1.28
CA PRO A 41 -4.82 12.84 0.07
C PRO A 41 -3.56 12.43 0.85
N ARG A 42 -2.94 13.37 1.56
CA ARG A 42 -1.83 13.06 2.46
C ARG A 42 -2.33 12.08 3.49
N ILE A 43 -1.92 10.84 3.39
CA ILE A 43 -2.19 9.84 4.42
C ILE A 43 -1.28 10.20 5.59
N ALA A 44 -1.89 10.61 6.72
CA ALA A 44 -1.15 10.81 7.95
C ALA A 44 -0.63 9.45 8.40
N LEU A 45 0.69 9.25 8.36
CA LEU A 45 1.31 8.04 8.87
C LEU A 45 1.07 7.95 10.39
N CYS A 46 0.93 6.72 10.89
CA CYS A 46 0.90 6.46 12.32
C CYS A 46 2.23 6.85 12.95
N ASP A 47 2.21 7.21 14.23
CA ASP A 47 3.41 7.50 14.99
C ASP A 47 4.37 6.30 15.02
N THR A 48 5.64 6.55 15.27
CA THR A 48 6.67 5.51 15.41
C THR A 48 6.76 4.94 16.83
N VAL A 49 5.69 5.12 17.62
CA VAL A 49 5.59 4.55 18.96
C VAL A 49 5.02 3.14 18.88
N TYR A 50 5.66 2.21 19.57
CA TYR A 50 5.27 0.80 19.57
C TYR A 50 4.98 0.30 20.99
N ARG A 51 4.10 -0.68 21.08
CA ARG A 51 3.76 -1.39 22.33
C ARG A 51 3.91 -2.88 22.16
N VAL A 52 4.31 -3.57 23.24
CA VAL A 52 4.44 -5.03 23.26
C VAL A 52 3.07 -5.68 23.44
N VAL A 53 2.77 -6.63 22.59
CA VAL A 53 1.57 -7.48 22.65
C VAL A 53 1.98 -8.94 22.86
N ARG A 54 1.17 -9.69 23.57
CA ARG A 54 1.38 -11.12 23.83
C ARG A 54 0.23 -11.92 23.25
N VAL A 55 0.57 -12.90 22.40
CA VAL A 55 -0.41 -13.80 21.75
C VAL A 55 0.12 -15.22 21.84
N SER A 56 -0.65 -16.12 22.43
CA SER A 56 -0.24 -17.52 22.63
C SER A 56 1.08 -17.65 23.38
N SER A 57 2.13 -18.08 22.71
CA SER A 57 3.47 -18.31 23.23
C SER A 57 4.51 -17.30 22.71
N VAL A 58 4.08 -16.21 22.08
CA VAL A 58 4.95 -15.17 21.54
C VAL A 58 4.56 -13.78 22.03
N SER A 59 5.54 -12.90 22.11
CA SER A 59 5.35 -11.46 22.20
C SER A 59 5.99 -10.79 20.99
N PHE A 60 5.41 -9.68 20.56
CA PHE A 60 5.94 -8.84 19.49
C PHE A 60 5.46 -7.40 19.68
N GLU A 61 6.08 -6.47 18.97
CA GLU A 61 5.70 -5.07 19.00
C GLU A 61 4.71 -4.74 17.89
N VAL A 62 3.75 -3.91 18.23
CA VAL A 62 2.76 -3.34 17.32
C VAL A 62 2.71 -1.83 17.48
N ASN A 63 2.31 -1.13 16.43
CA ASN A 63 2.12 0.31 16.47
C ASN A 63 1.10 0.71 17.55
N ALA A 64 1.41 1.74 18.32
CA ALA A 64 0.56 2.17 19.44
C ALA A 64 -0.78 2.78 18.99
N ASP A 65 -0.83 3.34 17.77
CA ASP A 65 -2.04 3.90 17.17
C ASP A 65 -3.02 2.84 16.65
N ALA A 66 -2.58 1.58 16.54
CA ALA A 66 -3.43 0.50 16.09
C ALA A 66 -4.37 0.01 17.21
N GLU A 67 -5.59 -0.33 16.83
CA GLU A 67 -6.56 -1.01 17.69
C GLU A 67 -6.34 -2.53 17.63
N LEU A 68 -6.52 -3.22 18.77
CA LEU A 68 -6.21 -4.64 18.87
C LEU A 68 -7.43 -5.46 19.28
N ASP A 69 -7.67 -6.54 18.54
CA ASP A 69 -8.52 -7.65 18.98
C ASP A 69 -7.66 -8.90 19.16
N THR A 70 -7.38 -9.25 20.42
CA THR A 70 -6.47 -10.35 20.77
C THR A 70 -7.25 -11.57 21.24
N ARG A 71 -7.00 -12.72 20.59
CA ARG A 71 -7.54 -14.04 20.91
C ARG A 71 -6.43 -14.96 21.38
N SER A 72 -6.78 -16.19 21.76
CA SER A 72 -5.81 -17.16 22.31
C SER A 72 -4.61 -17.46 21.39
N THR A 73 -4.85 -17.52 20.08
CA THR A 73 -3.82 -17.86 19.07
C THR A 73 -3.79 -16.89 17.90
N ALA A 74 -4.48 -15.77 18.00
CA ALA A 74 -4.56 -14.76 16.95
C ALA A 74 -4.64 -13.36 17.53
N CYS A 75 -4.25 -12.38 16.72
CA CYS A 75 -4.41 -10.97 17.01
C CYS A 75 -4.74 -10.24 15.70
N ASP A 76 -5.83 -9.49 15.72
CA ASP A 76 -6.18 -8.59 14.63
C ASP A 76 -5.72 -7.19 15.02
N ILE A 77 -4.88 -6.58 14.18
CA ILE A 77 -4.28 -5.27 14.38
C ILE A 77 -4.95 -4.32 13.39
N HIS A 78 -5.89 -3.53 13.88
CA HIS A 78 -6.68 -2.63 13.04
C HIS A 78 -6.02 -1.26 12.93
N TYR A 79 -5.92 -0.75 11.73
CA TYR A 79 -5.44 0.58 11.40
C TYR A 79 -6.59 1.41 10.81
N PRO A 80 -7.40 2.09 11.64
CA PRO A 80 -8.56 2.86 11.16
C PRO A 80 -8.17 3.92 10.11
N ARG A 81 -7.01 4.58 10.31
CA ARG A 81 -6.50 5.60 9.37
C ARG A 81 -6.22 5.06 7.98
N TYR A 82 -5.88 3.78 7.85
CA TYR A 82 -5.53 3.14 6.58
C TYR A 82 -6.67 2.30 6.01
N ASN A 83 -7.77 2.18 6.75
CA ASN A 83 -8.82 1.21 6.46
C ASN A 83 -8.24 -0.19 6.17
N ALA A 84 -7.33 -0.61 7.04
CA ALA A 84 -6.57 -1.85 6.90
C ALA A 84 -6.50 -2.63 8.21
N THR A 85 -6.28 -3.94 8.10
CA THR A 85 -6.09 -4.83 9.26
C THR A 85 -4.94 -5.79 8.98
N ILE A 86 -4.02 -5.95 9.93
CA ILE A 86 -3.05 -7.04 9.92
C ILE A 86 -3.61 -8.18 10.76
N TYR A 87 -3.92 -9.30 10.12
CA TYR A 87 -4.35 -10.53 10.78
C TYR A 87 -3.12 -11.36 11.14
N VAL A 88 -2.89 -11.60 12.42
CA VAL A 88 -1.75 -12.37 12.94
C VAL A 88 -2.26 -13.67 13.53
N GLY A 89 -1.71 -14.79 13.08
CA GLY A 89 -1.98 -16.11 13.65
C GLY A 89 -0.71 -16.76 14.18
N VAL A 90 -0.79 -17.36 15.36
CA VAL A 90 0.31 -18.06 16.04
C VAL A 90 -0.03 -19.54 16.18
N ALA A 91 0.86 -20.42 15.73
CA ALA A 91 0.71 -21.85 15.82
C ALA A 91 1.92 -22.50 16.50
N ALA A 92 1.66 -23.40 17.45
CA ALA A 92 2.65 -24.32 17.98
C ALA A 92 2.73 -25.55 17.09
N ILE A 93 3.87 -25.85 16.53
CA ILE A 93 4.09 -26.91 15.54
C ILE A 93 5.21 -27.84 16.05
N LYS A 94 5.01 -29.14 15.88
CA LYS A 94 6.10 -30.09 16.19
C LYS A 94 7.32 -29.79 15.30
N PRO A 95 8.54 -29.84 15.83
CA PRO A 95 9.76 -29.52 15.06
C PRO A 95 9.85 -30.26 13.73
N ASP A 96 9.55 -31.54 13.67
CA ASP A 96 9.59 -32.37 12.46
C ASP A 96 8.59 -31.93 11.38
N SER A 97 7.55 -31.18 11.76
CA SER A 97 6.49 -30.75 10.87
C SER A 97 6.63 -29.30 10.41
N ILE A 98 7.58 -28.55 10.96
CA ILE A 98 7.73 -27.10 10.68
C ILE A 98 8.03 -26.85 9.19
N ALA A 99 8.91 -27.66 8.58
CA ALA A 99 9.27 -27.50 7.18
C ALA A 99 8.05 -27.66 6.25
N ALA A 100 7.24 -28.68 6.48
CA ALA A 100 6.01 -28.93 5.73
C ALA A 100 4.97 -27.80 5.96
N HIS A 101 4.82 -27.38 7.22
CA HIS A 101 3.89 -26.29 7.56
C HIS A 101 4.31 -24.96 6.91
N ARG A 102 5.60 -24.65 6.91
CA ARG A 102 6.16 -23.48 6.24
C ARG A 102 5.90 -23.51 4.74
N ALA A 103 6.15 -24.64 4.08
CA ALA A 103 5.91 -24.80 2.64
C ALA A 103 4.43 -24.58 2.30
N ASN A 104 3.52 -25.16 3.08
CA ASN A 104 2.08 -24.96 2.92
C ASN A 104 1.68 -23.50 3.11
N ARG A 105 2.25 -22.80 4.10
CA ARG A 105 1.96 -21.38 4.32
C ARG A 105 2.44 -20.51 3.17
N LEU A 106 3.65 -20.72 2.66
CA LEU A 106 4.18 -20.01 1.49
C LEU A 106 3.31 -20.22 0.26
N GLN A 107 2.84 -21.46 0.04
CA GLN A 107 1.92 -21.74 -1.06
C GLN A 107 0.59 -20.97 -0.92
N ARG A 108 0.01 -20.92 0.29
CA ARG A 108 -1.20 -20.12 0.54
C ARG A 108 -0.98 -18.63 0.34
N MET A 109 0.18 -18.11 0.76
CA MET A 109 0.54 -16.70 0.52
C MET A 109 0.61 -16.39 -0.98
N ALA A 110 1.17 -17.30 -1.78
CA ALA A 110 1.17 -17.16 -3.23
C ALA A 110 -0.25 -17.19 -3.84
N LEU A 111 -1.13 -18.05 -3.34
CA LEU A 111 -2.53 -18.09 -3.78
C LEU A 111 -3.29 -16.79 -3.44
N ASN A 112 -3.00 -16.18 -2.29
CA ASN A 112 -3.64 -14.92 -1.89
C ASN A 112 -3.24 -13.72 -2.76
N LEU A 113 -2.17 -13.84 -3.56
CA LEU A 113 -1.76 -12.79 -4.51
C LEU A 113 -2.61 -12.78 -5.78
N ASP A 114 -3.38 -13.86 -6.04
CA ASP A 114 -4.26 -13.99 -7.20
C ASP A 114 -3.58 -13.64 -8.54
N GLY A 115 -2.34 -14.11 -8.70
CA GLY A 115 -1.53 -13.88 -9.91
C GLY A 115 -0.82 -12.52 -9.96
N VAL A 116 -0.98 -11.65 -8.97
CA VAL A 116 -0.21 -10.41 -8.86
C VAL A 116 1.26 -10.74 -8.62
N PRO A 117 2.20 -10.16 -9.40
CA PRO A 117 3.63 -10.32 -9.13
C PRO A 117 3.99 -9.86 -7.72
N ALA A 118 4.97 -10.51 -7.12
CA ALA A 118 5.42 -10.16 -5.77
C ALA A 118 6.91 -10.43 -5.60
N HIS A 119 7.53 -9.68 -4.71
CA HIS A 119 8.90 -9.92 -4.29
C HIS A 119 8.97 -10.37 -2.84
N TYR A 120 10.08 -11.01 -2.51
CA TYR A 120 10.31 -11.61 -1.19
C TYR A 120 11.42 -10.85 -0.47
N VAL A 121 11.20 -10.54 0.81
CA VAL A 121 12.18 -9.88 1.67
C VAL A 121 12.42 -10.76 2.89
N ASP A 122 13.66 -11.23 3.05
CA ASP A 122 14.06 -11.92 4.27
C ASP A 122 14.37 -10.88 5.34
N VAL A 123 13.82 -11.09 6.53
CA VAL A 123 13.95 -10.20 7.68
C VAL A 123 14.82 -10.89 8.71
N GLU A 124 15.83 -10.18 9.19
CA GLU A 124 16.66 -10.65 10.28
C GLU A 124 15.82 -10.77 11.56
N ALA A 125 15.81 -11.97 12.12
CA ALA A 125 15.04 -12.33 13.31
C ALA A 125 15.95 -13.04 14.32
N SER A 126 15.38 -13.65 15.37
CA SER A 126 16.16 -14.39 16.36
C SER A 126 16.88 -15.60 15.75
N GLU A 127 18.01 -15.98 16.34
CA GLU A 127 18.82 -17.14 15.92
C GLU A 127 17.97 -18.42 15.84
N GLY A 128 18.14 -19.20 14.77
CA GLY A 128 17.36 -20.42 14.51
C GLY A 128 15.96 -20.17 13.95
N SER A 129 15.62 -18.93 13.66
CA SER A 129 14.33 -18.57 13.02
C SER A 129 14.52 -18.10 11.59
N LEU A 130 13.47 -18.26 10.79
CA LEU A 130 13.33 -17.67 9.46
C LEU A 130 12.16 -16.70 9.47
N ALA A 131 12.38 -15.46 9.06
CA ALA A 131 11.33 -14.49 8.86
C ALA A 131 11.35 -13.97 7.41
N ARG A 132 10.21 -14.00 6.75
CA ARG A 132 10.07 -13.59 5.35
C ARG A 132 8.79 -12.79 5.14
N LEU A 133 8.91 -11.69 4.39
CA LEU A 133 7.76 -10.99 3.83
C LEU A 133 7.57 -11.38 2.35
N VAL A 134 6.32 -11.28 1.94
CA VAL A 134 5.89 -11.30 0.54
C VAL A 134 5.14 -10.00 0.30
N ILE A 135 5.62 -9.21 -0.64
CA ILE A 135 5.07 -7.88 -0.95
C ILE A 135 4.58 -7.91 -2.40
N ALA A 136 3.31 -7.61 -2.61
CA ALA A 136 2.72 -7.54 -3.94
C ALA A 136 3.24 -6.32 -4.70
N ASP A 137 3.62 -6.52 -5.97
CA ASP A 137 4.10 -5.45 -6.86
C ASP A 137 2.95 -4.74 -7.60
N GLY A 138 1.71 -4.97 -7.18
CA GLY A 138 0.51 -4.42 -7.77
C GLY A 138 -0.66 -4.37 -6.79
N LEU A 139 -1.86 -4.09 -7.32
CA LEU A 139 -3.07 -4.09 -6.50
C LEU A 139 -3.39 -5.50 -6.00
N SER A 140 -3.45 -5.64 -4.69
CA SER A 140 -3.83 -6.87 -4.00
C SER A 140 -4.62 -6.52 -2.73
N ALA A 141 -5.64 -7.31 -2.42
CA ALA A 141 -6.36 -7.19 -1.16
C ALA A 141 -5.44 -7.50 0.04
N THR A 142 -4.38 -8.28 -0.19
CA THR A 142 -3.37 -8.63 0.80
C THR A 142 -1.97 -8.18 0.31
N PRO A 143 -1.70 -6.86 0.28
CA PRO A 143 -0.49 -6.34 -0.34
C PRO A 143 0.79 -6.78 0.35
N VAL A 144 0.72 -7.09 1.64
CA VAL A 144 1.88 -7.53 2.43
C VAL A 144 1.50 -8.74 3.27
N GLN A 145 2.28 -9.79 3.17
CA GLN A 145 2.12 -11.01 3.98
C GLN A 145 3.45 -11.36 4.63
N ALA A 146 3.41 -11.99 5.80
CA ALA A 146 4.58 -12.33 6.56
C ALA A 146 4.51 -13.76 7.12
N LEU A 147 5.67 -14.41 7.18
CA LEU A 147 5.84 -15.72 7.79
C LEU A 147 7.10 -15.69 8.66
N TYR A 148 6.93 -16.08 9.92
CA TYR A 148 8.01 -16.37 10.85
C TYR A 148 7.93 -17.84 11.26
N ALA A 149 9.07 -18.51 11.28
CA ALA A 149 9.16 -19.91 11.71
C ALA A 149 10.39 -20.09 12.60
N ASP A 150 10.18 -20.51 13.83
CA ASP A 150 11.19 -20.84 14.82
C ASP A 150 11.24 -22.35 14.98
N THR A 151 12.31 -22.94 14.48
CA THR A 151 12.51 -24.39 14.51
C THR A 151 12.93 -24.89 15.90
N VAL A 152 13.49 -24.02 16.73
CA VAL A 152 13.96 -24.37 18.09
C VAL A 152 12.76 -24.47 19.05
N ASN A 153 11.87 -23.47 19.00
CA ASN A 153 10.72 -23.41 19.90
C ASN A 153 9.45 -24.03 19.30
N GLY A 154 9.47 -24.47 18.05
CA GLY A 154 8.29 -25.07 17.41
C GLY A 154 7.17 -24.05 17.17
N ILE A 155 7.50 -22.82 16.78
CA ILE A 155 6.53 -21.74 16.64
C ILE A 155 6.49 -21.26 15.18
N VAL A 156 5.28 -21.09 14.66
CA VAL A 156 5.05 -20.45 13.38
C VAL A 156 4.09 -19.29 13.59
N VAL A 157 4.49 -18.11 13.13
CA VAL A 157 3.64 -16.92 13.08
C VAL A 157 3.39 -16.57 11.62
N SER A 158 2.14 -16.38 11.26
CA SER A 158 1.73 -15.89 9.94
C SER A 158 0.97 -14.59 10.10
N ALA A 159 1.26 -13.62 9.26
CA ALA A 159 0.53 -12.36 9.24
C ALA A 159 0.15 -11.99 7.80
N ALA A 160 -0.96 -11.29 7.63
CA ALA A 160 -1.38 -10.74 6.35
C ALA A 160 -2.05 -9.38 6.58
N ALA A 161 -1.57 -8.37 5.89
CA ALA A 161 -2.21 -7.07 5.85
C ALA A 161 -3.35 -7.12 4.83
N PHE A 162 -4.55 -6.80 5.25
CA PHE A 162 -5.73 -6.75 4.43
C PHE A 162 -6.23 -5.31 4.31
N MET A 163 -6.45 -4.84 3.09
CA MET A 163 -7.01 -3.52 2.81
C MET A 163 -8.51 -3.66 2.54
N HIS A 164 -9.32 -2.94 3.32
CA HIS A 164 -10.80 -3.08 3.28
C HIS A 164 -11.46 -2.23 2.19
N ASP A 165 -10.72 -1.31 1.58
CA ASP A 165 -11.27 -0.44 0.54
C ASP A 165 -11.29 -1.14 -0.83
N GLY A 166 -12.33 -1.94 -1.05
CA GLY A 166 -12.55 -2.63 -2.33
C GLY A 166 -12.80 -1.68 -3.50
N THR A 167 -13.17 -0.41 -3.26
CA THR A 167 -13.38 0.55 -4.34
C THR A 167 -12.07 0.99 -4.97
N LEU A 168 -11.00 1.12 -4.19
CA LEU A 168 -9.67 1.46 -4.70
C LEU A 168 -9.11 0.36 -5.60
N MET A 169 -9.46 -0.91 -5.35
CA MET A 169 -9.06 -2.04 -6.19
C MET A 169 -9.62 -1.99 -7.63
N GLN A 170 -10.65 -1.18 -7.87
CA GLN A 170 -11.31 -1.06 -9.18
C GLN A 170 -10.71 0.06 -10.06
N HIS A 171 -9.82 0.90 -9.53
CA HIS A 171 -9.34 2.13 -10.20
C HIS A 171 -8.05 1.96 -11.03
N GLY A 172 -7.58 0.73 -11.23
CA GLY A 172 -6.44 0.44 -12.10
C GLY A 172 -5.09 0.97 -11.61
N PRO A 173 -4.11 1.23 -12.49
CA PRO A 173 -2.74 1.58 -12.10
C PRO A 173 -2.61 2.82 -11.22
N ALA A 174 -3.48 3.81 -11.37
CA ALA A 174 -3.48 5.02 -10.53
C ALA A 174 -3.76 4.71 -9.05
N ALA A 175 -4.49 3.62 -8.76
CA ALA A 175 -4.74 3.19 -7.39
C ALA A 175 -3.49 2.61 -6.72
N VAL A 176 -2.58 1.98 -7.48
CA VAL A 176 -1.30 1.47 -6.96
C VAL A 176 -0.50 2.59 -6.31
N ASP A 177 -0.35 3.71 -7.01
CA ASP A 177 0.41 4.86 -6.51
C ASP A 177 -0.26 5.51 -5.30
N SER A 178 -1.60 5.57 -5.28
CA SER A 178 -2.34 6.14 -4.15
C SER A 178 -2.27 5.27 -2.89
N LEU A 179 -2.18 3.95 -3.04
CA LEU A 179 -2.07 3.00 -1.94
C LEU A 179 -0.63 2.73 -1.48
N ARG A 180 0.37 3.14 -2.25
CA ARG A 180 1.78 2.92 -1.94
C ARG A 180 2.16 3.39 -0.53
N PRO A 181 1.82 4.60 -0.07
CA PRO A 181 2.19 5.04 1.28
C PRO A 181 1.61 4.15 2.38
N VAL A 182 0.39 3.64 2.20
CA VAL A 182 -0.23 2.71 3.14
C VAL A 182 0.49 1.37 3.13
N THR A 183 0.78 0.83 1.95
CA THR A 183 1.52 -0.44 1.81
C THR A 183 2.91 -0.34 2.42
N GLU A 184 3.61 0.78 2.23
CA GLU A 184 4.92 1.04 2.83
C GLU A 184 4.85 1.12 4.36
N ALA A 185 3.84 1.79 4.92
CA ALA A 185 3.63 1.88 6.35
C ALA A 185 3.33 0.50 6.96
N LEU A 186 2.41 -0.27 6.36
CA LEU A 186 2.08 -1.63 6.81
C LEU A 186 3.28 -2.58 6.68
N THR A 187 4.11 -2.40 5.63
CA THR A 187 5.36 -3.15 5.46
C THR A 187 6.34 -2.86 6.59
N ALA A 188 6.54 -1.59 6.94
CA ALA A 188 7.43 -1.18 8.03
C ALA A 188 6.96 -1.76 9.38
N ASP A 189 5.66 -1.70 9.67
CA ASP A 189 5.10 -2.26 10.89
C ASP A 189 5.20 -3.80 10.94
N MET A 190 5.01 -4.49 9.80
CA MET A 190 5.24 -5.93 9.72
C MET A 190 6.71 -6.31 9.90
N ILE A 191 7.64 -5.55 9.34
CA ILE A 191 9.08 -5.76 9.58
C ILE A 191 9.39 -5.61 11.07
N ARG A 192 8.83 -4.58 11.71
CA ARG A 192 8.99 -4.36 13.15
C ARG A 192 8.44 -5.52 13.96
N LEU A 193 7.23 -5.98 13.64
CA LEU A 193 6.61 -7.14 14.25
C LEU A 193 7.54 -8.36 14.15
N LEU A 194 8.01 -8.71 12.95
CA LEU A 194 8.87 -9.87 12.73
C LEU A 194 10.19 -9.79 13.50
N ARG A 195 10.84 -8.63 13.53
CA ARG A 195 12.12 -8.41 14.25
C ARG A 195 11.99 -8.51 15.76
N THR A 196 10.80 -8.24 16.27
CA THR A 196 10.53 -8.17 17.71
C THR A 196 9.83 -9.40 18.26
N ILE A 197 9.53 -10.40 17.43
CA ILE A 197 8.99 -11.68 17.90
C ILE A 197 9.96 -12.31 18.92
N ARG A 198 9.42 -12.61 20.09
CA ARG A 198 10.14 -13.32 21.15
C ARG A 198 9.26 -14.43 21.69
N PRO A 199 9.70 -15.68 21.65
CA PRO A 199 9.05 -16.78 22.35
C PRO A 199 9.05 -16.52 23.85
N PHE A 200 7.98 -16.85 24.54
CA PHE A 200 7.96 -16.92 25.99
C PHE A 200 7.24 -18.20 26.43
N ARG A 201 7.74 -18.79 27.49
CA ARG A 201 7.05 -19.91 28.17
C ARG A 201 6.09 -19.31 29.20
N ARG A 202 4.86 -19.81 29.20
CA ARG A 202 3.91 -19.54 30.29
C ARG A 202 4.33 -20.27 31.54
#